data_de9a241a3e67910762a4f2b81abc5333
#
_entry.id   de9a241a3e67910762a4f2b81abc5333
#
_cell.length_a   1.000
_cell.length_b   1.000
_cell.length_c   1.000
_cell.angle_alpha   90.00
_cell.angle_beta   90.00
_cell.angle_gamma   90.00
#
_symmetry.space_group_name_H-M   'P 1'
#
loop_
_entity.id
_entity.type
_entity.pdbx_description
1 polymer ?
#
loop_
_entity_poly.entity_id
_entity_poly.type
_entity_poly.pdbx_seq_one_letter_code
_entity_poly.pdbx_strand_id
1 'polypeptide(L)'
;MQVSVQDAAPRADESLAKYIQRLRAVLPTTQKELSLKAGIHIQTIRKIEAGLTNRLNQKAKSGLAAALGIPQDYLDAVVKKVPLATITALKFCPQCWTPGTTPDPMWSDLRSKYCFACATALRNRCVDCHEPIMSLKFKFCPYCGASYKQA
;
A
#
# COMPACT_ATOMS: atom_id res chain seq x y z
N MET A 1 -11.25 -15.14 8.02
CA MET A 1 -11.98 -14.31 7.03
C MET A 1 -11.00 -13.35 6.38
N GLN A 2 -10.94 -13.35 5.08
CA GLN A 2 -10.16 -12.35 4.35
C GLN A 2 -11.08 -11.17 4.04
N VAL A 3 -10.61 -9.97 4.35
CA VAL A 3 -11.30 -8.75 3.93
C VAL A 3 -11.18 -8.66 2.40
N SER A 4 -12.28 -8.42 1.71
CA SER A 4 -12.19 -8.18 0.28
C SER A 4 -11.35 -6.93 0.01
N VAL A 5 -10.59 -6.94 -1.06
CA VAL A 5 -9.72 -5.80 -1.43
C VAL A 5 -10.53 -4.50 -1.53
N GLN A 6 -11.80 -4.60 -1.93
CA GLN A 6 -12.70 -3.45 -2.05
C GLN A 6 -13.12 -2.90 -0.68
N ASP A 7 -13.35 -3.79 0.31
CA ASP A 7 -13.72 -3.37 1.68
C ASP A 7 -12.53 -2.85 2.47
N ALA A 8 -11.31 -3.29 2.13
CA ALA A 8 -10.09 -2.88 2.78
C ALA A 8 -9.54 -1.54 2.28
N ALA A 9 -9.95 -1.10 1.09
CA ALA A 9 -9.46 0.15 0.51
C ALA A 9 -9.91 1.38 1.31
N PRO A 10 -9.05 2.38 1.51
CA PRO A 10 -9.43 3.64 2.12
C PRO A 10 -10.51 4.36 1.31
N ARG A 11 -11.46 4.98 1.99
CA ARG A 11 -12.48 5.82 1.36
C ARG A 11 -11.98 7.25 1.25
N ALA A 12 -12.54 8.01 0.31
CA ALA A 12 -12.28 9.44 0.20
C ALA A 12 -12.61 10.14 1.53
N ASP A 13 -11.74 11.01 1.97
CA ASP A 13 -11.89 11.82 3.20
C ASP A 13 -12.00 11.00 4.51
N GLU A 14 -11.69 9.71 4.49
CA GLU A 14 -11.67 8.89 5.69
C GLU A 14 -10.45 9.22 6.55
N SER A 15 -10.66 9.49 7.84
CA SER A 15 -9.56 9.69 8.78
C SER A 15 -8.91 8.35 9.15
N LEU A 16 -7.65 8.39 9.60
CA LEU A 16 -6.95 7.20 10.09
C LEU A 16 -7.74 6.50 11.20
N ALA A 17 -8.33 7.26 12.13
CA ALA A 17 -9.15 6.73 13.21
C ALA A 17 -10.34 5.92 12.68
N LYS A 18 -11.11 6.51 11.78
CA LYS A 18 -12.28 5.85 11.16
C LYS A 18 -11.87 4.64 10.32
N TYR A 19 -10.78 4.74 9.59
CA TYR A 19 -10.26 3.66 8.76
C TYR A 19 -9.90 2.43 9.62
N ILE A 20 -9.12 2.62 10.68
CA ILE A 20 -8.74 1.53 11.58
C ILE A 20 -9.96 0.94 12.30
N GLN A 21 -10.87 1.78 12.80
CA GLN A 21 -12.11 1.31 13.44
C GLN A 21 -12.96 0.46 12.48
N ARG A 22 -13.10 0.90 11.25
CA ARG A 22 -13.87 0.17 10.22
C ARG A 22 -13.25 -1.18 9.91
N LEU A 23 -11.95 -1.23 9.66
CA LEU A 23 -11.24 -2.49 9.38
C LEU A 23 -11.31 -3.45 10.57
N ARG A 24 -11.17 -2.93 11.79
CA ARG A 24 -11.30 -3.75 13.01
C ARG A 24 -12.71 -4.33 13.17
N ALA A 25 -13.73 -3.57 12.83
CA ALA A 25 -15.11 -4.04 12.87
C ALA A 25 -15.38 -5.12 11.81
N VAL A 26 -14.83 -4.98 10.61
CA VAL A 26 -14.94 -5.98 9.53
C VAL A 26 -14.22 -7.28 9.88
N LEU A 27 -13.09 -7.19 10.55
CA LEU A 27 -12.26 -8.34 10.96
C LEU A 27 -12.65 -8.93 12.33
N PRO A 28 -13.78 -8.63 12.92
CA PRO A 28 -14.19 -8.74 14.32
C PRO A 28 -13.03 -8.93 15.30
N THR A 29 -12.13 -7.94 15.34
CA THR A 29 -10.93 -7.95 16.18
C THR A 29 -11.01 -6.88 17.25
N THR A 30 -10.65 -7.22 18.50
CA THR A 30 -10.59 -6.24 19.58
C THR A 30 -9.32 -5.37 19.49
N GLN A 31 -9.33 -4.22 20.16
CA GLN A 31 -8.14 -3.37 20.26
C GLN A 31 -6.93 -4.11 20.85
N LYS A 32 -7.18 -4.97 21.84
CA LYS A 32 -6.15 -5.79 22.46
C LYS A 32 -5.55 -6.80 21.48
N GLU A 33 -6.39 -7.51 20.75
CA GLU A 33 -5.94 -8.48 19.74
C GLU A 33 -5.17 -7.78 18.62
N LEU A 34 -5.65 -6.62 18.16
CA LEU A 34 -4.95 -5.84 17.14
C LEU A 34 -3.58 -5.39 17.64
N SER A 35 -3.47 -4.95 18.89
CA SER A 35 -2.19 -4.55 19.47
C SER A 35 -1.19 -5.70 19.54
N LEU A 36 -1.65 -6.90 19.91
CA LEU A 36 -0.82 -8.10 19.95
C LEU A 36 -0.36 -8.53 18.56
N LYS A 37 -1.27 -8.55 17.58
CA LYS A 37 -0.95 -8.93 16.19
C LYS A 37 -0.03 -7.92 15.51
N ALA A 38 -0.22 -6.63 15.79
CA ALA A 38 0.58 -5.56 15.22
C ALA A 38 1.93 -5.36 15.94
N GLY A 39 2.10 -5.94 17.13
CA GLY A 39 3.31 -5.76 17.94
C GLY A 39 3.50 -4.34 18.45
N ILE A 40 2.41 -3.61 18.68
CA ILE A 40 2.42 -2.25 19.21
C ILE A 40 1.58 -2.17 20.49
N HIS A 41 1.86 -1.18 21.31
CA HIS A 41 1.17 -1.03 22.59
C HIS A 41 -0.29 -0.65 22.40
N ILE A 42 -1.19 -1.22 23.23
CA ILE A 42 -2.64 -0.97 23.16
C ILE A 42 -2.99 0.54 23.27
N GLN A 43 -2.23 1.29 24.04
CA GLN A 43 -2.43 2.73 24.16
C GLN A 43 -2.19 3.45 22.81
N THR A 44 -1.29 2.93 21.99
CA THR A 44 -1.07 3.46 20.64
C THR A 44 -2.31 3.25 19.76
N ILE A 45 -2.90 2.06 19.81
CA ILE A 45 -4.16 1.77 19.09
C ILE A 45 -5.27 2.71 19.55
N ARG A 46 -5.43 2.88 20.86
CA ARG A 46 -6.45 3.79 21.44
C ARG A 46 -6.25 5.23 20.99
N LYS A 47 -5.01 5.72 20.97
CA LYS A 47 -4.69 7.07 20.49
C LYS A 47 -5.00 7.25 19.01
N ILE A 48 -4.70 6.24 18.18
CA ILE A 48 -5.02 6.25 16.76
C ILE A 48 -6.53 6.32 16.55
N GLU A 49 -7.28 5.44 17.19
CA GLU A 49 -8.75 5.37 17.07
C GLU A 49 -9.47 6.60 17.68
N ALA A 50 -8.87 7.23 18.68
CA ALA A 50 -9.38 8.47 19.25
C ALA A 50 -9.07 9.72 18.40
N GLY A 51 -8.28 9.58 17.33
CA GLY A 51 -7.87 10.70 16.50
C GLY A 51 -6.78 11.58 17.11
N LEU A 52 -6.15 11.13 18.20
CA LEU A 52 -5.11 11.89 18.91
C LEU A 52 -3.76 11.87 18.20
N THR A 53 -3.54 10.90 17.30
CA THR A 53 -2.33 10.81 16.50
C THR A 53 -2.65 10.36 15.08
N ASN A 54 -2.04 11.03 14.10
CA ASN A 54 -2.09 10.67 12.69
C ASN A 54 -0.71 10.19 12.19
N ARG A 55 0.28 10.14 13.09
CA ARG A 55 1.64 9.74 12.73
C ARG A 55 1.87 8.29 13.10
N LEU A 56 2.30 7.53 12.10
CA LEU A 56 2.71 6.13 12.26
C LEU A 56 4.19 6.05 11.96
N ASN A 57 4.97 5.53 12.90
CA ASN A 57 6.35 5.15 12.61
C ASN A 57 6.36 3.88 11.74
N GLN A 58 7.50 3.54 11.17
CA GLN A 58 7.60 2.40 10.25
C GLN A 58 7.19 1.08 10.93
N LYS A 59 7.56 0.88 12.19
CA LYS A 59 7.19 -0.30 12.97
C LYS A 59 5.67 -0.42 13.15
N ALA A 60 5.00 0.65 13.55
CA ALA A 60 3.55 0.67 13.73
C ALA A 60 2.82 0.46 12.40
N LYS A 61 3.29 1.10 11.32
CA LYS A 61 2.73 0.95 9.99
C LYS A 61 2.83 -0.50 9.50
N SER A 62 4.02 -1.09 9.56
CA SER A 62 4.25 -2.49 9.17
C SER A 62 3.43 -3.45 9.99
N GLY A 63 3.37 -3.26 11.30
CA GLY A 63 2.60 -4.10 12.22
C GLY A 63 1.11 -4.03 11.96
N LEU A 64 0.55 -2.83 11.80
CA LEU A 64 -0.87 -2.64 11.48
C LEU A 64 -1.23 -3.21 10.11
N ALA A 65 -0.41 -3.00 9.10
CA ALA A 65 -0.63 -3.54 7.77
C ALA A 65 -0.67 -5.07 7.79
N ALA A 66 0.27 -5.71 8.48
CA ALA A 66 0.32 -7.16 8.62
C ALA A 66 -0.88 -7.70 9.44
N ALA A 67 -1.23 -7.05 10.54
CA ALA A 67 -2.33 -7.46 11.41
C ALA A 67 -3.70 -7.32 10.75
N LEU A 68 -3.88 -6.28 9.95
CA LEU A 68 -5.13 -6.01 9.22
C LEU A 68 -5.18 -6.68 7.83
N GLY A 69 -4.07 -7.25 7.37
CA GLY A 69 -4.00 -7.88 6.05
C GLY A 69 -4.11 -6.90 4.89
N ILE A 70 -3.61 -5.68 5.05
CA ILE A 70 -3.67 -4.61 4.05
C ILE A 70 -2.27 -4.20 3.60
N PRO A 71 -2.12 -3.62 2.39
CA PRO A 71 -0.86 -3.01 1.98
C PRO A 71 -0.53 -1.78 2.83
N GLN A 72 0.75 -1.56 3.12
CA GLN A 72 1.21 -0.35 3.83
C GLN A 72 0.82 0.93 3.09
N ASP A 73 0.71 0.88 1.77
CA ASP A 73 0.30 2.01 0.94
C ASP A 73 -1.08 2.55 1.30
N TYR A 74 -1.98 1.68 1.78
CA TYR A 74 -3.31 2.09 2.23
C TYR A 74 -3.21 2.98 3.47
N LEU A 75 -2.35 2.62 4.43
CA LEU A 75 -2.10 3.45 5.61
C LEU A 75 -1.43 4.77 5.23
N ASP A 76 -0.46 4.74 4.33
CA ASP A 76 0.18 5.96 3.82
C ASP A 76 -0.80 6.89 3.12
N ALA A 77 -1.69 6.33 2.30
CA ALA A 77 -2.73 7.11 1.61
C ALA A 77 -3.64 7.83 2.60
N VAL A 78 -4.08 7.16 3.65
CA VAL A 78 -4.96 7.73 4.67
C VAL A 78 -4.23 8.80 5.49
N VAL A 79 -2.99 8.55 5.91
CA VAL A 79 -2.19 9.49 6.70
C VAL A 79 -1.86 10.75 5.92
N LYS A 80 -1.49 10.59 4.65
CA LYS A 80 -1.12 11.71 3.76
C LYS A 80 -2.31 12.38 3.09
N LYS A 81 -3.50 11.81 3.23
CA LYS A 81 -4.75 12.22 2.54
C LYS A 81 -4.57 12.29 1.01
N VAL A 82 -3.85 11.34 0.46
CA VAL A 82 -3.58 11.22 -0.98
C VAL A 82 -4.53 10.17 -1.56
N PRO A 83 -5.14 10.42 -2.74
CA PRO A 83 -5.98 9.41 -3.39
C PRO A 83 -5.20 8.13 -3.66
N LEU A 84 -5.81 6.98 -3.36
CA LEU A 84 -5.19 5.67 -3.55
C LEU A 84 -4.76 5.44 -5.01
N ALA A 85 -5.51 5.97 -5.96
CA ALA A 85 -5.19 5.91 -7.38
C ALA A 85 -3.83 6.52 -7.73
N THR A 86 -3.39 7.54 -7.00
CA THR A 86 -2.08 8.18 -7.21
C THR A 86 -0.94 7.28 -6.78
N ILE A 87 -1.15 6.46 -5.75
CA ILE A 87 -0.13 5.54 -5.20
C ILE A 87 -0.04 4.25 -6.03
N THR A 88 -1.18 3.77 -6.53
CA THR A 88 -1.26 2.48 -7.25
C THR A 88 -1.20 2.61 -8.77
N ALA A 89 -1.21 3.82 -9.31
CA ALA A 89 -1.32 4.07 -10.75
C ALA A 89 -0.03 3.77 -11.54
N LEU A 90 1.12 3.70 -10.88
CA LEU A 90 2.41 3.50 -11.55
C LEU A 90 2.81 2.03 -11.53
N LYS A 91 2.22 1.24 -12.41
CA LYS A 91 2.57 -0.16 -12.61
C LYS A 91 3.20 -0.37 -13.98
N PHE A 92 4.08 -1.35 -14.07
CA PHE A 92 4.71 -1.74 -15.33
C PHE A 92 4.90 -3.25 -15.43
N CYS A 93 4.99 -3.75 -16.64
CA CYS A 93 5.38 -5.13 -16.89
C CYS A 93 6.91 -5.22 -16.93
N PRO A 94 7.54 -6.04 -16.07
CA PRO A 94 9.00 -6.16 -16.05
C PRO A 94 9.60 -6.77 -17.31
N GLN A 95 8.80 -7.46 -18.12
CA GLN A 95 9.26 -8.05 -19.39
C GLN A 95 9.00 -7.17 -20.61
N CYS A 96 7.82 -6.55 -20.69
CA CYS A 96 7.40 -5.80 -21.88
C CYS A 96 7.78 -4.31 -21.84
N TRP A 97 7.93 -3.74 -20.66
CA TRP A 97 8.22 -2.33 -20.52
C TRP A 97 9.70 -2.03 -20.77
N THR A 98 9.96 -0.94 -21.52
CA THR A 98 11.30 -0.38 -21.68
C THR A 98 11.44 0.84 -20.80
N PRO A 99 12.43 0.90 -19.87
CA PRO A 99 12.64 2.03 -18.99
C PRO A 99 12.81 3.34 -19.78
N GLY A 100 12.12 4.38 -19.32
CA GLY A 100 12.12 5.69 -20.00
C GLY A 100 11.05 5.86 -21.08
N THR A 101 10.29 4.81 -21.41
CA THR A 101 9.15 4.87 -22.32
C THR A 101 7.83 5.04 -21.57
N THR A 102 6.80 5.52 -22.24
CA THR A 102 5.45 5.59 -21.68
C THR A 102 4.88 4.17 -21.51
N PRO A 103 4.47 3.79 -20.29
CA PRO A 103 3.87 2.48 -20.07
C PRO A 103 2.46 2.41 -20.68
N ASP A 104 2.00 1.20 -20.94
CA ASP A 104 0.65 1.00 -21.43
C ASP A 104 -0.37 1.42 -20.35
N PRO A 105 -1.42 2.20 -20.72
CA PRO A 105 -2.45 2.63 -19.77
C PRO A 105 -3.18 1.48 -19.07
N MET A 106 -3.28 0.31 -19.69
CA MET A 106 -3.90 -0.87 -19.07
C MET A 106 -3.14 -1.38 -17.86
N TRP A 107 -1.83 -1.19 -17.81
CA TRP A 107 -1.04 -1.57 -16.63
C TRP A 107 -1.37 -0.70 -15.41
N SER A 108 -1.79 0.52 -15.62
CA SER A 108 -2.13 1.47 -14.55
C SER A 108 -3.56 1.31 -14.02
N ASP A 109 -4.38 0.48 -14.63
CA ASP A 109 -5.74 0.18 -14.12
C ASP A 109 -5.62 -0.53 -12.77
N LEU A 110 -6.43 -0.10 -11.79
CA LEU A 110 -6.41 -0.66 -10.43
C LEU A 110 -6.72 -2.16 -10.39
N ARG A 111 -7.47 -2.66 -11.35
CA ARG A 111 -7.85 -4.07 -11.45
C ARG A 111 -6.80 -4.92 -12.15
N SER A 112 -5.88 -4.30 -12.89
CA SER A 112 -4.83 -5.01 -13.62
C SER A 112 -3.79 -5.55 -12.65
N LYS A 113 -3.61 -6.87 -12.64
CA LYS A 113 -2.59 -7.56 -11.83
C LYS A 113 -1.50 -8.19 -12.70
N TYR A 114 -1.81 -8.45 -13.96
CA TYR A 114 -0.95 -9.14 -14.92
C TYR A 114 -0.90 -8.37 -16.24
N CYS A 115 0.22 -8.50 -16.92
CA CYS A 115 0.37 -7.94 -18.26
C CYS A 115 -0.58 -8.66 -19.25
N PHE A 116 -1.32 -7.90 -20.02
CA PHE A 116 -2.22 -8.46 -21.04
C PHE A 116 -1.48 -9.11 -22.22
N ALA A 117 -0.22 -8.77 -22.45
CA ALA A 117 0.59 -9.27 -23.55
C ALA A 117 1.36 -10.56 -23.22
N CYS A 118 1.91 -10.66 -22.00
CA CYS A 118 2.77 -11.79 -21.60
C CYS A 118 2.34 -12.48 -20.32
N ALA A 119 1.26 -12.03 -19.68
CA ALA A 119 0.74 -12.53 -18.40
C ALA A 119 1.71 -12.48 -17.22
N THR A 120 2.80 -11.74 -17.31
CA THR A 120 3.72 -11.52 -16.19
C THR A 120 3.07 -10.61 -15.14
N ALA A 121 3.28 -10.89 -13.86
CA ALA A 121 2.76 -10.06 -12.77
C ALA A 121 3.31 -8.63 -12.87
N LEU A 122 2.42 -7.65 -12.82
CA LEU A 122 2.78 -6.23 -12.86
C LEU A 122 3.49 -5.82 -11.57
N ARG A 123 4.46 -4.93 -11.68
CA ARG A 123 5.22 -4.39 -10.54
C ARG A 123 4.94 -2.91 -10.35
N ASN A 124 4.80 -2.51 -9.10
CA ASN A 124 4.64 -1.10 -8.71
C ASN A 124 5.70 -0.65 -7.69
N ARG A 125 6.66 -1.53 -7.39
CA ARG A 125 7.70 -1.30 -6.39
C ARG A 125 9.07 -1.72 -6.91
N CYS A 126 10.11 -1.12 -6.35
CA CYS A 126 11.49 -1.57 -6.58
C CYS A 126 11.68 -3.01 -6.10
N VAL A 127 12.45 -3.79 -6.84
CA VAL A 127 12.71 -5.20 -6.52
C VAL A 127 13.62 -5.39 -5.31
N ASP A 128 14.48 -4.42 -5.02
CA ASP A 128 15.45 -4.51 -3.93
C ASP A 128 14.98 -3.82 -2.65
N CYS A 129 14.65 -2.54 -2.70
CA CYS A 129 14.26 -1.79 -1.53
C CYS A 129 12.75 -1.74 -1.27
N HIS A 130 11.93 -2.24 -2.18
CA HIS A 130 10.47 -2.25 -2.11
C HIS A 130 9.81 -0.87 -2.00
N GLU A 131 10.55 0.20 -2.26
CA GLU A 131 9.97 1.53 -2.30
C GLU A 131 9.06 1.71 -3.53
N PRO A 132 7.93 2.42 -3.40
CA PRO A 132 7.03 2.66 -4.51
C PRO A 132 7.73 3.39 -5.66
N ILE A 133 7.35 3.04 -6.88
CA ILE A 133 7.87 3.73 -8.07
C ILE A 133 7.22 5.10 -8.17
N MET A 134 8.02 6.14 -8.08
CA MET A 134 7.55 7.53 -8.11
C MET A 134 7.35 8.06 -9.52
N SER A 135 8.08 7.54 -10.49
CA SER A 135 7.96 7.94 -11.88
C SER A 135 8.43 6.83 -12.81
N LEU A 136 7.68 6.59 -13.87
CA LEU A 136 8.03 5.62 -14.92
C LEU A 136 9.06 6.18 -15.92
N LYS A 137 9.50 7.42 -15.76
CA LYS A 137 10.63 7.96 -16.47
C LYS A 137 11.98 7.48 -15.90
N PHE A 138 11.98 6.98 -14.68
CA PHE A 138 13.19 6.50 -14.04
C PHE A 138 13.61 5.13 -14.60
N LYS A 139 14.87 4.99 -14.88
CA LYS A 139 15.49 3.72 -15.27
C LYS A 139 15.96 2.92 -14.05
N PHE A 140 16.32 3.63 -12.99
CA PHE A 140 16.86 3.09 -11.75
C PHE A 140 16.09 3.65 -10.57
N CYS A 141 16.05 2.88 -9.49
CA CYS A 141 15.48 3.33 -8.23
C CYS A 141 16.33 4.48 -7.66
N PRO A 142 15.72 5.65 -7.34
CA PRO A 142 16.48 6.77 -6.78
C PRO A 142 16.93 6.53 -5.33
N TYR A 143 16.40 5.51 -4.67
CA TYR A 143 16.69 5.21 -3.26
C TYR A 143 17.79 4.17 -3.08
N CYS A 144 17.85 3.14 -3.91
CA CYS A 144 18.86 2.08 -3.79
C CYS A 144 19.71 1.87 -5.05
N GLY A 145 19.37 2.52 -6.17
CA GLY A 145 20.11 2.42 -7.42
C GLY A 145 19.86 1.15 -8.24
N ALA A 146 18.94 0.28 -7.80
CA ALA A 146 18.59 -0.92 -8.55
C ALA A 146 17.87 -0.59 -9.85
N SER A 147 18.14 -1.36 -10.92
CA SER A 147 17.40 -1.24 -12.17
C SER A 147 15.96 -1.69 -12.00
N TYR A 148 15.00 -0.93 -12.52
CA TYR A 148 13.59 -1.33 -12.50
C TYR A 148 13.32 -2.50 -13.45
N LYS A 149 14.08 -2.63 -14.52
CA LYS A 149 14.00 -3.75 -15.42
C LYS A 149 15.25 -4.60 -15.28
N GLN A 150 15.07 -5.81 -14.79
CA GLN A 150 16.12 -6.81 -14.83
C GLN A 150 16.06 -7.54 -16.18
N ALA A 151 17.17 -7.59 -16.81
CA ALA A 151 17.33 -8.34 -18.05
C ALA A 151 17.21 -9.86 -17.78
#